data_4fb8a9fa37a259febe53e70f04767be6
#
_entry.id   4fb8a9fa37a259febe53e70f04767be6
#
_cell.length_a   1.000
_cell.length_b   1.000
_cell.length_c   1.000
_cell.angle_alpha   90.00
_cell.angle_beta   90.00
_cell.angle_gamma   90.00
#
_symmetry.space_group_name_H-M   'P 1'
#
loop_
_entity.id
_entity.type
_entity.pdbx_description
1 polymer ?
#
loop_
_entity_poly.entity_id
_entity_poly.type
_entity_poly.pdbx_seq_one_letter_code
_entity_poly.pdbx_strand_id
1 'polypeptide(L)'
;MKCSLAGCGGWGNWFGVAAAAGCGFVETGRILHDLESWSWLDEDNNVRRTPEIAHSAQRTAHALIVVVLHEPQDLVNIAHVVRGMKNFGVRDLRLVNPREYEAYRVEGIAHQTQDILARVRTYATLEAALGDCVHIVGCTARGRTAKRNLQRPRDAAGEIVALGDREPVALLFGREDKGLSNEALDRCHRIVTIPSDPAYASLNLGHAVIIMLYELALAQGAEARPFKAPRRPSEPADAAELERLFADIARALHAIEFFKTRNSGGVMRTMREIAHRAPLDAREAKLLRAMAIEVTKYGERLARSGLHVDR
;
A
#
# COMPACT_ATOMS: atom_id res chain seq x y z
N MET A 1 -46.98 -0.12 -30.34
CA MET A 1 -46.62 -1.37 -31.03
C MET A 1 -45.51 -1.99 -30.20
N LYS A 2 -45.79 -2.86 -29.26
CA LYS A 2 -45.90 -4.34 -29.35
C LYS A 2 -44.75 -4.92 -30.19
N CYS A 3 -43.81 -5.64 -29.69
CA CYS A 3 -43.71 -7.00 -29.20
C CYS A 3 -42.27 -7.21 -28.70
N SER A 4 -41.99 -7.78 -27.59
CA SER A 4 -42.17 -9.15 -27.07
C SER A 4 -40.94 -10.02 -27.22
N LEU A 5 -40.23 -10.26 -26.11
CA LEU A 5 -39.97 -11.53 -25.46
C LEU A 5 -39.07 -12.59 -26.14
N ALA A 6 -38.27 -13.16 -25.29
CA ALA A 6 -37.71 -14.51 -25.20
C ALA A 6 -36.26 -14.61 -25.74
N GLY A 7 -35.31 -15.26 -25.10
CA GLY A 7 -35.26 -16.09 -23.92
C GLY A 7 -33.88 -16.74 -23.83
N CYS A 8 -33.54 -17.10 -22.64
CA CYS A 8 -32.73 -18.26 -22.26
C CYS A 8 -31.34 -18.54 -22.83
N GLY A 9 -30.38 -18.56 -21.96
CA GLY A 9 -29.63 -19.79 -21.72
C GLY A 9 -28.22 -19.80 -22.24
N GLY A 10 -27.27 -20.06 -21.39
CA GLY A 10 -26.06 -20.73 -21.82
C GLY A 10 -24.79 -20.23 -21.14
N TRP A 11 -24.49 -20.75 -19.97
CA TRP A 11 -23.14 -20.81 -19.44
C TRP A 11 -22.32 -21.76 -20.33
N GLY A 12 -21.26 -21.29 -20.94
CA GLY A 12 -20.40 -22.11 -21.80
C GLY A 12 -19.00 -21.53 -21.89
N ASN A 13 -18.08 -22.19 -21.21
CA ASN A 13 -16.65 -22.38 -21.55
C ASN A 13 -15.90 -21.29 -22.32
N TRP A 14 -15.04 -20.58 -21.60
CA TRP A 14 -13.84 -19.97 -22.19
C TRP A 14 -12.62 -20.85 -21.92
N PHE A 15 -12.46 -21.90 -22.72
CA PHE A 15 -11.17 -22.53 -23.01
C PHE A 15 -11.05 -22.71 -24.52
N GLY A 16 -9.98 -22.13 -25.06
CA GLY A 16 -9.57 -22.45 -26.42
C GLY A 16 -9.62 -21.30 -27.41
N VAL A 17 -8.52 -20.60 -27.59
CA VAL A 17 -7.89 -20.27 -28.87
C VAL A 17 -6.48 -19.71 -28.58
N ALA A 18 -5.46 -20.53 -28.79
CA ALA A 18 -4.12 -20.11 -29.18
C ALA A 18 -3.37 -21.33 -29.72
N ALA A 19 -3.63 -21.62 -30.97
CA ALA A 19 -2.75 -22.48 -31.77
C ALA A 19 -2.74 -21.93 -33.20
N ALA A 20 -1.65 -21.27 -33.58
CA ALA A 20 -1.08 -21.29 -34.95
C ALA A 20 -0.03 -20.18 -35.13
N ALA A 21 1.22 -20.57 -35.08
CA ALA A 21 2.35 -20.15 -35.92
C ALA A 21 3.64 -20.53 -35.19
N GLY A 22 4.25 -21.60 -35.43
CA GLY A 22 5.11 -21.94 -36.53
C GLY A 22 6.58 -21.75 -36.15
N CYS A 23 7.33 -22.89 -36.18
CA CYS A 23 8.78 -23.00 -36.36
C CYS A 23 9.70 -23.03 -35.11
N GLY A 24 10.44 -24.14 -35.00
CA GLY A 24 11.74 -24.20 -34.38
C GLY A 24 11.94 -25.40 -33.44
N PHE A 25 12.13 -26.58 -34.02
CA PHE A 25 12.74 -27.74 -33.33
C PHE A 25 14.18 -27.40 -32.94
N VAL A 26 14.49 -27.40 -31.64
CA VAL A 26 15.86 -27.61 -31.16
C VAL A 26 15.79 -28.44 -29.88
N GLU A 27 16.32 -29.61 -29.97
CA GLU A 27 16.89 -30.58 -29.03
C GLU A 27 16.49 -30.52 -27.55
N THR A 28 15.74 -31.54 -27.19
CA THR A 28 15.66 -32.18 -25.89
C THR A 28 17.04 -32.62 -25.41
N GLY A 29 17.54 -32.05 -24.31
CA GLY A 29 18.72 -32.59 -23.66
C GLY A 29 19.41 -31.59 -22.75
N ARG A 30 18.81 -31.27 -21.57
CA ARG A 30 19.45 -30.81 -20.34
C ARG A 30 18.50 -30.07 -19.39
N ILE A 31 17.45 -30.72 -18.92
CA ILE A 31 16.70 -30.29 -17.72
C ILE A 31 16.26 -31.55 -16.97
N LEU A 32 17.21 -32.24 -16.38
CA LEU A 32 16.96 -33.34 -15.43
C LEU A 32 18.13 -33.51 -14.45
N HIS A 33 18.64 -32.39 -13.90
CA HIS A 33 19.70 -32.49 -12.89
C HIS A 33 19.63 -31.42 -11.80
N ASP A 34 18.44 -30.96 -11.38
CA ASP A 34 18.31 -30.06 -10.24
C ASP A 34 17.05 -30.32 -9.39
N LEU A 35 16.65 -31.60 -9.25
CA LEU A 35 15.54 -31.98 -8.35
C LEU A 35 16.01 -32.66 -7.04
N GLU A 36 17.30 -32.71 -6.75
CA GLU A 36 17.82 -33.33 -5.53
C GLU A 36 18.29 -32.37 -4.42
N SER A 37 18.00 -31.07 -4.49
CA SER A 37 18.44 -30.11 -3.46
C SER A 37 17.33 -29.50 -2.58
N TRP A 38 16.19 -30.15 -2.46
CA TRP A 38 15.09 -29.69 -1.58
C TRP A 38 14.94 -30.57 -0.34
N SER A 39 16.02 -30.72 0.44
CA SER A 39 15.87 -31.23 1.81
C SER A 39 15.78 -30.03 2.77
N TRP A 40 14.61 -29.83 3.34
CA TRP A 40 14.30 -28.75 4.30
C TRP A 40 14.83 -29.00 5.71
N LEU A 41 15.43 -30.17 5.97
CA LEU A 41 15.93 -30.56 7.28
C LEU A 41 17.42 -30.92 7.16
N ASP A 42 18.23 -30.57 8.18
CA ASP A 42 19.55 -31.12 8.37
C ASP A 42 19.47 -32.51 9.03
N GLU A 43 20.66 -33.18 9.18
CA GLU A 43 20.75 -34.51 9.75
C GLU A 43 20.27 -34.61 11.20
N ASP A 44 20.10 -33.45 11.89
CA ASP A 44 19.61 -33.35 13.26
C ASP A 44 18.12 -33.02 13.36
N ASN A 45 17.37 -33.09 12.24
CA ASN A 45 15.94 -32.76 12.16
C ASN A 45 15.58 -31.31 12.53
N ASN A 46 16.55 -30.41 12.38
CA ASN A 46 16.34 -28.97 12.62
C ASN A 46 16.01 -28.26 11.30
N VAL A 47 15.00 -27.38 11.32
CA VAL A 47 14.64 -26.58 10.13
C VAL A 47 15.85 -25.74 9.74
N ARG A 48 16.47 -26.05 8.59
CA ARG A 48 17.51 -25.18 8.03
C ARG A 48 16.96 -23.78 7.99
N ARG A 49 17.54 -22.89 8.77
CA ARG A 49 17.28 -21.46 8.60
C ARG A 49 17.56 -21.17 7.14
N THR A 50 16.53 -20.78 6.40
CA THR A 50 16.73 -20.18 5.06
C THR A 50 17.91 -19.24 5.19
N PRO A 51 18.92 -19.32 4.29
CA PRO A 51 19.95 -18.32 4.31
C PRO A 51 19.21 -16.97 4.35
N GLU A 52 19.55 -16.14 5.33
CA GLU A 52 19.11 -14.76 5.35
C GLU A 52 19.16 -14.32 3.89
N ILE A 53 17.97 -14.10 3.30
CA ILE A 53 17.89 -13.38 2.05
C ILE A 53 18.62 -12.12 2.44
N ALA A 54 19.90 -12.06 2.04
CA ALA A 54 20.69 -10.89 2.19
C ALA A 54 19.74 -9.79 1.72
N HIS A 55 19.35 -8.92 2.62
CA HIS A 55 18.69 -7.69 2.24
C HIS A 55 19.73 -7.06 1.34
N SER A 56 19.66 -7.45 0.05
CA SER A 56 20.32 -6.70 -1.00
C SER A 56 19.80 -5.32 -0.72
N ALA A 57 20.72 -4.46 -0.26
CA ALA A 57 20.42 -3.07 0.01
C ALA A 57 19.59 -2.64 -1.18
N GLN A 58 18.24 -2.53 -0.95
CA GLN A 58 17.35 -2.01 -1.94
C GLN A 58 17.94 -0.64 -2.22
N ARG A 59 18.67 -0.53 -3.31
CA ARG A 59 19.01 0.76 -3.89
C ARG A 59 17.68 1.45 -3.98
N THR A 60 17.44 2.36 -3.03
CA THR A 60 16.34 3.29 -3.10
C THR A 60 16.66 4.13 -4.34
N ALA A 61 16.04 3.75 -5.45
CA ALA A 61 16.25 4.33 -6.77
C ALA A 61 15.70 5.78 -6.88
N HIS A 62 15.70 6.50 -5.76
CA HIS A 62 15.36 7.92 -5.69
C HIS A 62 16.59 8.83 -5.84
N ALA A 63 17.75 8.28 -6.16
CA ALA A 63 19.01 9.03 -6.11
C ALA A 63 19.01 10.26 -7.02
N LEU A 64 18.21 10.28 -8.06
CA LEU A 64 18.24 11.32 -9.10
C LEU A 64 16.93 12.14 -9.20
N ILE A 65 16.01 11.99 -8.24
CA ILE A 65 14.83 12.88 -8.14
C ILE A 65 15.19 14.10 -7.29
N VAL A 66 15.02 15.28 -7.88
CA VAL A 66 15.33 16.58 -7.27
C VAL A 66 14.04 17.34 -7.04
N VAL A 67 13.75 17.71 -5.80
CA VAL A 67 12.65 18.64 -5.49
C VAL A 67 13.17 20.07 -5.59
N VAL A 68 12.53 20.90 -6.39
CA VAL A 68 12.87 22.31 -6.59
C VAL A 68 11.72 23.19 -6.14
N LEU A 69 11.95 24.03 -5.14
CA LEU A 69 10.98 25.03 -4.68
C LEU A 69 11.40 26.40 -5.22
N HIS A 70 10.55 27.00 -6.05
CA HIS A 70 10.77 28.30 -6.64
C HIS A 70 10.09 29.38 -5.82
N GLU A 71 10.88 30.23 -5.19
CA GLU A 71 10.46 31.34 -4.32
C GLU A 71 9.53 30.92 -3.16
N PRO A 72 9.85 29.88 -2.38
CA PRO A 72 9.00 29.52 -1.25
C PRO A 72 8.93 30.64 -0.23
N GLN A 73 7.73 30.92 0.30
CA GLN A 73 7.46 32.07 1.15
C GLN A 73 7.44 31.76 2.64
N ASP A 74 7.18 30.49 3.00
CA ASP A 74 6.99 30.07 4.38
C ASP A 74 7.94 28.92 4.75
N LEU A 75 8.69 29.12 5.82
CA LEU A 75 9.61 28.12 6.37
C LEU A 75 8.91 26.83 6.81
N VAL A 76 7.66 26.95 7.30
CA VAL A 76 6.85 25.78 7.69
C VAL A 76 6.54 24.90 6.51
N ASN A 77 6.26 25.50 5.34
CA ASN A 77 6.07 24.73 4.12
C ASN A 77 7.33 24.01 3.67
N ILE A 78 8.50 24.66 3.77
CA ILE A 78 9.79 23.99 3.50
C ILE A 78 9.99 22.82 4.45
N ALA A 79 9.67 22.97 5.74
CA ALA A 79 9.78 21.88 6.71
C ALA A 79 8.84 20.70 6.39
N HIS A 80 7.60 20.96 5.97
CA HIS A 80 6.67 19.92 5.53
C HIS A 80 7.18 19.20 4.28
N VAL A 81 7.77 19.91 3.32
CA VAL A 81 8.41 19.31 2.15
C VAL A 81 9.57 18.41 2.55
N VAL A 82 10.49 18.89 3.40
CA VAL A 82 11.63 18.12 3.89
C VAL A 82 11.17 16.84 4.61
N ARG A 83 10.14 16.93 5.44
CA ARG A 83 9.55 15.77 6.10
C ARG A 83 8.93 14.78 5.11
N GLY A 84 8.20 15.28 4.11
CA GLY A 84 7.66 14.45 3.03
C GLY A 84 8.76 13.75 2.23
N MET A 85 9.81 14.46 1.88
CA MET A 85 10.99 13.89 1.21
C MET A 85 11.63 12.77 2.03
N LYS A 86 11.76 12.95 3.35
CA LYS A 86 12.27 11.91 4.25
C LYS A 86 11.40 10.65 4.24
N ASN A 87 10.07 10.81 4.28
CA ASN A 87 9.12 9.70 4.26
C ASN A 87 9.23 8.85 2.99
N PHE A 88 9.51 9.48 1.85
CA PHE A 88 9.57 8.83 0.54
C PHE A 88 11.01 8.59 0.02
N GLY A 89 12.04 8.87 0.84
CA GLY A 89 13.42 8.56 0.53
C GLY A 89 14.09 9.51 -0.49
N VAL A 90 13.45 10.61 -0.88
CA VAL A 90 14.03 11.65 -1.74
C VAL A 90 14.90 12.58 -0.89
N ARG A 91 16.08 12.96 -1.38
CA ARG A 91 17.08 13.65 -0.55
C ARG A 91 17.68 14.92 -1.16
N ASP A 92 17.43 15.21 -2.43
CA ASP A 92 17.96 16.42 -3.09
C ASP A 92 16.87 17.51 -3.12
N LEU A 93 17.08 18.55 -2.32
CA LEU A 93 16.21 19.73 -2.25
C LEU A 93 16.98 20.97 -2.72
N ARG A 94 16.38 21.68 -3.66
CA ARG A 94 16.88 22.96 -4.16
C ARG A 94 15.88 24.06 -3.88
N LEU A 95 16.35 25.14 -3.29
CA LEU A 95 15.57 26.34 -3.01
C LEU A 95 16.03 27.46 -3.94
N VAL A 96 15.13 27.97 -4.75
CA VAL A 96 15.42 29.10 -5.63
C VAL A 96 14.82 30.37 -5.03
N ASN A 97 15.67 31.32 -4.70
CA ASN A 97 15.29 32.61 -4.13
C ASN A 97 14.25 32.49 -2.99
N PRO A 98 14.49 31.66 -1.94
CA PRO A 98 13.56 31.54 -0.82
C PRO A 98 13.47 32.86 -0.07
N ARG A 99 12.27 33.25 0.40
CA ARG A 99 12.10 34.43 1.23
C ARG A 99 12.87 34.33 2.54
N GLU A 100 12.89 33.15 3.14
CA GLU A 100 13.62 32.84 4.35
C GLU A 100 14.02 31.35 4.34
N TYR A 101 15.27 31.05 4.72
CA TYR A 101 15.71 29.69 4.93
C TYR A 101 16.81 29.63 5.99
N GLU A 102 16.51 28.92 7.08
CA GLU A 102 17.44 28.62 8.16
C GLU A 102 17.32 27.13 8.53
N ALA A 103 18.33 26.35 8.25
CA ALA A 103 18.29 24.89 8.40
C ALA A 103 17.89 24.44 9.82
N TYR A 104 18.41 25.11 10.88
CA TYR A 104 18.09 24.75 12.26
C TYR A 104 16.63 24.96 12.63
N ARG A 105 15.96 25.98 12.05
CA ARG A 105 14.53 26.23 12.25
C ARG A 105 13.68 25.19 11.53
N VAL A 106 14.08 24.78 10.34
CA VAL A 106 13.44 23.68 9.60
C VAL A 106 13.55 22.38 10.38
N GLU A 107 14.72 22.08 10.96
CA GLU A 107 14.95 20.90 11.78
C GLU A 107 14.05 20.89 13.03
N GLY A 108 13.83 22.03 13.66
CA GLY A 108 12.92 22.18 14.79
C GLY A 108 11.48 21.76 14.51
N ILE A 109 11.04 21.81 13.23
CA ILE A 109 9.71 21.41 12.77
C ILE A 109 9.74 19.99 12.18
N ALA A 110 10.74 19.72 11.34
CA ALA A 110 10.92 18.46 10.63
C ALA A 110 11.99 17.60 11.31
N HIS A 111 11.69 17.05 12.46
CA HIS A 111 12.64 16.27 13.26
C HIS A 111 13.30 15.12 12.47
N GLN A 112 14.57 14.83 12.78
CA GLN A 112 15.35 13.72 12.20
C GLN A 112 15.57 13.84 10.67
N THR A 113 15.78 15.07 10.16
CA THR A 113 15.97 15.34 8.73
C THR A 113 17.33 15.94 8.39
N GLN A 114 18.32 15.85 9.28
CA GLN A 114 19.66 16.41 9.11
C GLN A 114 20.34 15.93 7.83
N ASP A 115 20.11 14.67 7.44
CA ASP A 115 20.64 14.09 6.21
C ASP A 115 20.15 14.74 4.92
N ILE A 116 18.93 15.32 4.93
CA ILE A 116 18.40 16.11 3.83
C ILE A 116 18.90 17.55 3.95
N LEU A 117 18.76 18.15 5.15
CA LEU A 117 19.12 19.54 5.38
C LEU A 117 20.59 19.84 5.05
N ALA A 118 21.50 18.91 5.32
CA ALA A 118 22.91 19.02 4.95
C ALA A 118 23.17 19.04 3.43
N ARG A 119 22.18 18.66 2.62
CA ARG A 119 22.25 18.61 1.16
C ARG A 119 21.46 19.71 0.48
N VAL A 120 20.66 20.48 1.21
CA VAL A 120 19.90 21.59 0.65
C VAL A 120 20.85 22.58 -0.01
N ARG A 121 20.53 22.93 -1.25
CA ARG A 121 21.25 23.93 -2.02
C ARG A 121 20.33 25.10 -2.32
N THR A 122 20.82 26.31 -2.13
CA THR A 122 20.10 27.55 -2.46
C THR A 122 20.69 28.15 -3.73
N TYR A 123 19.80 28.67 -4.57
CA TYR A 123 20.14 29.25 -5.86
C TYR A 123 19.50 30.61 -6.01
N ALA A 124 20.18 31.52 -6.67
CA ALA A 124 19.65 32.86 -6.98
C ALA A 124 18.67 32.81 -8.16
N THR A 125 18.84 31.87 -9.10
CA THR A 125 18.02 31.78 -10.30
C THR A 125 17.55 30.36 -10.57
N LEU A 126 16.43 30.25 -11.28
CA LEU A 126 15.85 28.96 -11.65
C LEU A 126 16.74 28.21 -12.65
N GLU A 127 17.41 28.93 -13.56
CA GLU A 127 18.36 28.37 -14.52
C GLU A 127 19.49 27.61 -13.82
N ALA A 128 20.08 28.27 -12.81
CA ALA A 128 21.18 27.66 -12.05
C ALA A 128 20.71 26.43 -11.26
N ALA A 129 19.47 26.44 -10.78
CA ALA A 129 18.92 25.31 -10.04
C ALA A 129 18.54 24.12 -10.91
N LEU A 130 18.29 24.30 -12.20
CA LEU A 130 17.83 23.27 -13.13
C LEU A 130 18.90 22.84 -14.14
N GLY A 131 20.07 23.48 -14.15
CA GLY A 131 21.07 23.35 -15.23
C GLY A 131 21.64 21.95 -15.43
N ASP A 132 21.61 21.08 -14.42
CA ASP A 132 22.05 19.68 -14.48
C ASP A 132 20.88 18.67 -14.62
N CYS A 133 19.62 19.16 -14.66
CA CYS A 133 18.46 18.30 -14.79
C CYS A 133 18.09 18.09 -16.25
N VAL A 134 17.99 16.85 -16.67
CA VAL A 134 17.60 16.52 -18.06
C VAL A 134 16.11 16.55 -18.30
N HIS A 135 15.33 16.42 -17.24
CA HIS A 135 13.87 16.48 -17.33
C HIS A 135 13.30 17.33 -16.19
N ILE A 136 12.37 18.21 -16.54
CA ILE A 136 11.75 19.13 -15.60
C ILE A 136 10.24 18.92 -15.64
N VAL A 137 9.64 18.60 -14.48
CA VAL A 137 8.21 18.40 -14.29
C VAL A 137 7.66 19.52 -13.43
N GLY A 138 6.86 20.41 -14.02
CA GLY A 138 6.21 21.51 -13.31
C GLY A 138 4.90 21.06 -12.68
N CYS A 139 4.74 21.28 -11.36
CA CYS A 139 3.51 20.98 -10.64
C CYS A 139 2.69 22.26 -10.44
N THR A 140 1.46 22.32 -10.98
CA THR A 140 0.59 23.49 -10.91
C THR A 140 -0.88 23.11 -10.80
N ALA A 141 -1.64 23.85 -9.99
CA ALA A 141 -3.10 23.74 -9.92
C ALA A 141 -3.81 24.50 -11.07
N ARG A 142 -3.11 25.42 -11.75
CA ARG A 142 -3.72 26.25 -12.78
C ARG A 142 -3.74 25.50 -14.11
N GLY A 143 -4.93 25.11 -14.57
CA GLY A 143 -5.18 24.62 -15.92
C GLY A 143 -5.00 25.73 -16.96
N ARG A 144 -3.82 26.35 -17.00
CA ARG A 144 -3.53 27.33 -18.04
C ARG A 144 -3.41 26.64 -19.38
N THR A 145 -3.86 27.30 -20.42
CA THR A 145 -3.99 26.96 -21.84
C THR A 145 -2.75 26.33 -22.53
N ALA A 146 -1.76 25.94 -21.79
CA ALA A 146 -0.62 25.24 -22.35
C ALA A 146 -1.07 23.85 -22.83
N LYS A 147 -1.28 23.72 -24.12
CA LYS A 147 -1.58 22.50 -24.87
C LYS A 147 -0.49 21.42 -24.72
N ARG A 148 0.40 21.48 -23.73
CA ARG A 148 1.60 20.66 -23.63
C ARG A 148 1.47 19.69 -22.50
N ASN A 149 1.24 18.42 -22.84
CA ASN A 149 1.55 17.29 -21.96
C ASN A 149 1.08 17.43 -20.50
N LEU A 150 -0.17 17.89 -20.31
CA LEU A 150 -0.78 17.95 -18.99
C LEU A 150 -1.11 16.52 -18.53
N GLN A 151 -0.61 16.11 -17.40
CA GLN A 151 -0.81 14.77 -16.83
C GLN A 151 -1.27 14.88 -15.37
N ARG A 152 -1.85 13.79 -14.87
CA ARG A 152 -2.07 13.59 -13.44
C ARG A 152 -0.81 13.01 -12.81
N PRO A 153 -0.60 13.15 -11.48
CA PRO A 153 0.56 12.59 -10.80
C PRO A 153 0.78 11.11 -11.11
N ARG A 154 -0.26 10.31 -11.05
CA ARG A 154 -0.21 8.86 -11.31
C ARG A 154 0.22 8.52 -12.75
N ASP A 155 -0.27 9.28 -13.72
CA ASP A 155 0.03 9.04 -15.13
C ASP A 155 1.49 9.39 -15.47
N ALA A 156 2.04 10.41 -14.79
CA ALA A 156 3.42 10.85 -14.99
C ALA A 156 4.44 10.03 -14.19
N ALA A 157 4.04 9.40 -13.10
CA ALA A 157 4.95 8.81 -12.12
C ALA A 157 5.87 7.74 -12.71
N GLY A 158 5.35 6.84 -13.55
CA GLY A 158 6.14 5.77 -14.16
C GLY A 158 7.27 6.29 -15.06
N GLU A 159 7.00 7.31 -15.88
CA GLU A 159 8.02 7.93 -16.73
C GLU A 159 9.07 8.69 -15.91
N ILE A 160 8.63 9.46 -14.89
CA ILE A 160 9.52 10.20 -14.00
C ILE A 160 10.48 9.25 -13.30
N VAL A 161 10.00 8.12 -12.79
CA VAL A 161 10.83 7.10 -12.13
C VAL A 161 11.83 6.50 -13.12
N ALA A 162 11.38 6.09 -14.31
CA ALA A 162 12.25 5.49 -15.31
C ALA A 162 13.36 6.43 -15.81
N LEU A 163 13.07 7.73 -15.91
CA LEU A 163 14.08 8.76 -16.20
C LEU A 163 15.00 8.99 -15.00
N GLY A 164 14.44 9.10 -13.78
CA GLY A 164 15.18 9.32 -12.55
C GLY A 164 16.18 8.21 -12.19
N ASP A 165 15.96 6.99 -12.69
CA ASP A 165 16.91 5.88 -12.52
C ASP A 165 18.23 6.09 -13.30
N ARG A 166 18.23 7.00 -14.26
CA ARG A 166 19.37 7.25 -15.14
C ARG A 166 19.96 8.63 -14.97
N GLU A 167 19.12 9.65 -14.85
CA GLU A 167 19.50 11.05 -14.95
C GLU A 167 18.69 11.93 -13.99
N PRO A 168 19.19 13.11 -13.57
CA PRO A 168 18.46 14.00 -12.66
C PRO A 168 17.16 14.51 -13.25
N VAL A 169 16.06 14.27 -12.54
CA VAL A 169 14.72 14.77 -12.87
C VAL A 169 14.25 15.75 -11.80
N ALA A 170 13.94 16.98 -12.21
CA ALA A 170 13.44 18.00 -11.32
C ALA A 170 11.91 17.96 -11.21
N LEU A 171 11.40 17.94 -9.97
CA LEU A 171 10.01 18.25 -9.64
C LEU A 171 9.94 19.69 -9.19
N LEU A 172 9.40 20.56 -10.04
CA LEU A 172 9.37 22.00 -9.82
C LEU A 172 8.02 22.45 -9.24
N PHE A 173 8.08 23.11 -8.09
CA PHE A 173 6.94 23.71 -7.41
C PHE A 173 7.14 25.21 -7.25
N GLY A 174 6.08 25.97 -7.41
CA GLY A 174 6.11 27.44 -7.30
C GLY A 174 5.68 27.93 -5.93
N ARG A 175 5.58 29.25 -5.85
CA ARG A 175 5.13 29.98 -4.66
C ARG A 175 3.74 29.54 -4.21
N GLU A 176 3.51 29.62 -2.91
CA GLU A 176 2.25 29.24 -2.28
C GLU A 176 1.06 30.10 -2.75
N ASP A 177 1.29 31.38 -2.96
CA ASP A 177 0.25 32.35 -3.35
C ASP A 177 0.02 32.48 -4.86
N LYS A 178 1.09 32.30 -5.67
CA LYS A 178 1.06 32.54 -7.11
C LYS A 178 1.30 31.31 -7.97
N GLY A 179 1.81 30.21 -7.37
CA GLY A 179 2.24 29.03 -8.11
C GLY A 179 3.43 29.30 -9.03
N LEU A 180 3.59 28.51 -10.07
CA LEU A 180 4.62 28.69 -11.09
C LEU A 180 4.27 29.83 -12.04
N SER A 181 5.27 30.67 -12.37
CA SER A 181 5.15 31.68 -13.43
C SER A 181 5.09 31.00 -14.82
N ASN A 182 4.67 31.77 -15.84
CA ASN A 182 4.69 31.28 -17.23
C ASN A 182 6.12 30.94 -17.68
N GLU A 183 7.10 31.78 -17.31
CA GLU A 183 8.52 31.55 -17.61
C GLU A 183 9.06 30.25 -16.98
N ALA A 184 8.63 29.94 -15.76
CA ALA A 184 8.97 28.68 -15.10
C ALA A 184 8.29 27.47 -15.78
N LEU A 185 7.04 27.62 -16.20
CA LEU A 185 6.30 26.57 -16.93
C LEU A 185 6.86 26.35 -18.34
N ASP A 186 7.36 27.38 -19.01
CA ASP A 186 7.98 27.26 -20.34
C ASP A 186 9.27 26.43 -20.34
N ARG A 187 9.90 26.29 -19.16
CA ARG A 187 11.08 25.43 -18.95
C ARG A 187 10.71 23.95 -18.68
N CYS A 188 9.44 23.66 -18.41
CA CYS A 188 9.00 22.34 -18.06
C CYS A 188 8.78 21.46 -19.30
N HIS A 189 9.32 20.25 -19.28
CA HIS A 189 9.06 19.24 -20.28
C HIS A 189 7.67 18.62 -20.11
N ARG A 190 7.21 18.53 -18.87
CA ARG A 190 5.89 18.03 -18.47
C ARG A 190 5.25 18.98 -17.46
N ILE A 191 3.92 19.04 -17.49
CA ILE A 191 3.13 19.74 -16.49
C ILE A 191 2.21 18.74 -15.82
N VAL A 192 2.26 18.70 -14.49
CA VAL A 192 1.41 17.84 -13.68
C VAL A 192 0.43 18.69 -12.90
N THR A 193 -0.84 18.29 -12.95
CA THR A 193 -1.92 18.91 -12.17
C THR A 193 -2.55 17.85 -11.27
N ILE A 194 -2.55 18.13 -9.97
CA ILE A 194 -3.21 17.29 -8.98
C ILE A 194 -4.71 17.59 -9.03
N PRO A 195 -5.58 16.58 -9.26
CA PRO A 195 -7.02 16.77 -9.23
C PRO A 195 -7.46 17.23 -7.85
N SER A 196 -8.14 18.36 -7.78
CA SER A 196 -8.70 18.94 -6.56
C SER A 196 -10.07 19.55 -6.86
N ASP A 197 -10.78 19.99 -5.83
CA ASP A 197 -12.07 20.66 -6.01
C ASP A 197 -11.88 21.93 -6.86
N PRO A 198 -12.63 22.10 -7.95
CA PRO A 198 -12.54 23.28 -8.80
C PRO A 198 -12.79 24.61 -8.07
N ALA A 199 -13.61 24.58 -7.00
CA ALA A 199 -13.88 25.76 -6.19
C ALA A 199 -12.69 26.14 -5.28
N TYR A 200 -11.80 25.18 -4.96
CA TYR A 200 -10.62 25.39 -4.13
C TYR A 200 -9.44 24.54 -4.62
N ALA A 201 -8.97 24.86 -5.81
CA ALA A 201 -8.00 24.03 -6.53
C ALA A 201 -6.56 24.14 -5.99
N SER A 202 -6.23 25.18 -5.22
CA SER A 202 -4.86 25.40 -4.73
C SER A 202 -4.59 24.54 -3.50
N LEU A 203 -3.63 23.62 -3.61
CA LEU A 203 -3.12 22.83 -2.49
C LEU A 203 -1.99 23.57 -1.77
N ASN A 204 -1.84 23.34 -0.47
CA ASN A 204 -0.63 23.71 0.25
C ASN A 204 0.60 23.08 -0.41
N LEU A 205 1.72 23.80 -0.44
CA LEU A 205 2.97 23.37 -1.08
C LEU A 205 3.45 22.00 -0.58
N GLY A 206 3.51 21.81 0.74
CA GLY A 206 3.92 20.52 1.33
C GLY A 206 3.00 19.38 0.93
N HIS A 207 1.69 19.62 0.87
CA HIS A 207 0.71 18.60 0.45
C HIS A 207 0.87 18.25 -1.03
N ALA A 208 1.09 19.21 -1.90
CA ALA A 208 1.32 18.96 -3.32
C ALA A 208 2.59 18.12 -3.55
N VAL A 209 3.68 18.44 -2.83
CA VAL A 209 4.92 17.64 -2.88
C VAL A 209 4.68 16.22 -2.40
N ILE A 210 3.99 16.03 -1.25
CA ILE A 210 3.70 14.69 -0.70
C ILE A 210 2.93 13.83 -1.69
N ILE A 211 1.90 14.37 -2.35
CA ILE A 211 1.11 13.64 -3.34
C ILE A 211 2.00 13.17 -4.50
N MET A 212 2.84 14.05 -5.03
CA MET A 212 3.79 13.69 -6.09
C MET A 212 4.75 12.58 -5.64
N LEU A 213 5.36 12.73 -4.47
CA LEU A 213 6.31 11.74 -3.94
C LEU A 213 5.63 10.40 -3.62
N TYR A 214 4.38 10.41 -3.17
CA TYR A 214 3.57 9.22 -2.95
C TYR A 214 3.35 8.43 -4.24
N GLU A 215 2.90 9.10 -5.32
CA GLU A 215 2.68 8.43 -6.61
C GLU A 215 3.99 7.89 -7.21
N LEU A 216 5.11 8.60 -7.03
CA LEU A 216 6.42 8.08 -7.42
C LEU A 216 6.81 6.82 -6.62
N ALA A 217 6.54 6.81 -5.31
CA ALA A 217 6.80 5.64 -4.47
C ALA A 217 5.95 4.44 -4.89
N LEU A 218 4.67 4.65 -5.26
CA LEU A 218 3.81 3.60 -5.78
C LEU A 218 4.35 3.05 -7.11
N ALA A 219 4.74 3.94 -8.04
CA ALA A 219 5.34 3.55 -9.32
C ALA A 219 6.63 2.73 -9.16
N GLN A 220 7.34 2.89 -8.04
CA GLN A 220 8.52 2.10 -7.66
C GLN A 220 8.18 0.79 -6.94
N GLY A 221 6.91 0.42 -6.87
CA GLY A 221 6.48 -0.82 -6.25
C GLY A 221 6.32 -0.76 -4.73
N ALA A 222 6.13 0.43 -4.15
CA ALA A 222 5.88 0.56 -2.71
C ALA A 222 4.63 -0.20 -2.25
N GLU A 223 3.65 -0.42 -3.12
CA GLU A 223 2.45 -1.24 -2.85
C GLU A 223 2.80 -2.71 -2.55
N ALA A 224 3.86 -3.22 -3.15
CA ALA A 224 4.29 -4.60 -2.94
C ALA A 224 5.04 -4.80 -1.61
N ARG A 225 5.27 -3.75 -0.84
CA ARG A 225 5.94 -3.88 0.47
C ARG A 225 5.00 -4.59 1.45
N PRO A 226 5.42 -5.72 2.03
CA PRO A 226 4.57 -6.45 2.96
C PRO A 226 4.31 -5.60 4.21
N PHE A 227 3.11 -5.69 4.73
CA PHE A 227 2.82 -5.12 6.04
C PHE A 227 3.65 -5.82 7.11
N LYS A 228 3.93 -5.10 8.20
CA LYS A 228 4.61 -5.71 9.33
C LYS A 228 3.78 -6.90 9.84
N ALA A 229 4.43 -8.06 9.95
CA ALA A 229 3.78 -9.25 10.47
C ALA A 229 3.16 -8.98 11.85
N PRO A 230 2.00 -9.59 12.17
CA PRO A 230 1.41 -9.49 13.50
C PRO A 230 2.41 -9.93 14.57
N ARG A 231 2.37 -9.30 15.75
CA ARG A 231 3.27 -9.66 16.87
C ARG A 231 3.12 -11.11 17.32
N ARG A 232 1.97 -11.71 17.09
CA ARG A 232 1.63 -13.09 17.40
C ARG A 232 0.93 -13.69 16.19
N PRO A 233 1.69 -14.14 15.18
CA PRO A 233 1.11 -14.84 14.05
C PRO A 233 0.44 -16.11 14.56
N SER A 234 -0.72 -16.42 14.06
CA SER A 234 -1.43 -17.68 14.31
C SER A 234 -1.92 -18.18 12.96
N GLU A 235 -1.78 -19.47 12.74
CA GLU A 235 -2.28 -20.10 11.53
C GLU A 235 -3.82 -20.02 11.50
N PRO A 236 -4.44 -19.95 10.32
CA PRO A 236 -5.89 -20.09 10.19
C PRO A 236 -6.37 -21.38 10.87
N ALA A 237 -7.51 -21.32 11.54
CA ALA A 237 -8.10 -22.52 12.11
C ALA A 237 -8.47 -23.51 11.00
N ASP A 238 -8.03 -24.76 11.11
CA ASP A 238 -8.37 -25.81 10.17
C ASP A 238 -9.85 -26.25 10.31
N ALA A 239 -10.35 -26.98 9.31
CA ALA A 239 -11.73 -27.43 9.30
C ALA A 239 -12.07 -28.31 10.53
N ALA A 240 -11.13 -29.12 11.01
CA ALA A 240 -11.34 -29.99 12.17
C ALA A 240 -11.39 -29.16 13.47
N GLU A 241 -10.60 -28.10 13.59
CA GLU A 241 -10.65 -27.16 14.71
C GLU A 241 -11.99 -26.41 14.75
N LEU A 242 -12.47 -25.94 13.60
CA LEU A 242 -13.77 -25.27 13.49
C LEU A 242 -14.92 -26.21 13.80
N GLU A 243 -14.89 -27.46 13.34
CA GLU A 243 -15.94 -28.43 13.66
C GLU A 243 -15.95 -28.77 15.16
N ARG A 244 -14.78 -28.91 15.81
CA ARG A 244 -14.70 -29.06 17.27
C ARG A 244 -15.28 -27.84 18.00
N LEU A 245 -15.01 -26.63 17.52
CA LEU A 245 -15.59 -25.40 18.05
C LEU A 245 -17.12 -25.41 17.94
N PHE A 246 -17.66 -25.70 16.77
CA PHE A 246 -19.13 -25.74 16.56
C PHE A 246 -19.79 -26.81 17.40
N ALA A 247 -19.16 -27.97 17.60
CA ALA A 247 -19.68 -29.00 18.49
C ALA A 247 -19.71 -28.52 19.95
N ASP A 248 -18.65 -27.85 20.43
CA ASP A 248 -18.60 -27.29 21.78
C ASP A 248 -19.62 -26.16 21.97
N ILE A 249 -19.80 -25.29 20.99
CA ILE A 249 -20.86 -24.25 21.00
C ILE A 249 -22.25 -24.89 21.07
N ALA A 250 -22.51 -25.90 20.25
CA ALA A 250 -23.82 -26.59 20.30
C ALA A 250 -24.10 -27.21 21.69
N ARG A 251 -23.10 -27.84 22.31
CA ARG A 251 -23.23 -28.37 23.68
C ARG A 251 -23.51 -27.30 24.71
N ALA A 252 -22.79 -26.18 24.63
CA ALA A 252 -22.98 -25.02 25.51
C ALA A 252 -24.39 -24.44 25.39
N LEU A 253 -24.90 -24.29 24.18
CA LEU A 253 -26.22 -23.76 23.91
C LEU A 253 -27.32 -24.71 24.37
N HIS A 254 -27.09 -26.03 24.29
CA HIS A 254 -27.97 -27.04 24.90
C HIS A 254 -27.99 -26.94 26.42
N ALA A 255 -26.82 -26.82 27.04
CA ALA A 255 -26.69 -26.77 28.51
C ALA A 255 -27.41 -25.58 29.17
N ILE A 256 -27.57 -24.49 28.44
CA ILE A 256 -28.32 -23.30 28.88
C ILE A 256 -29.74 -23.22 28.30
N GLU A 257 -30.26 -24.30 27.76
CA GLU A 257 -31.59 -24.40 27.15
C GLU A 257 -31.90 -23.38 26.01
N PHE A 258 -30.87 -22.88 25.34
CA PHE A 258 -31.04 -21.86 24.29
C PHE A 258 -31.89 -22.37 23.12
N PHE A 259 -31.88 -23.65 22.86
CA PHE A 259 -32.66 -24.30 21.78
C PHE A 259 -34.09 -24.64 22.16
N LYS A 260 -34.55 -24.35 23.39
CA LYS A 260 -35.91 -24.70 23.87
C LYS A 260 -37.03 -24.16 22.95
N THR A 261 -36.83 -22.98 22.37
CA THR A 261 -37.78 -22.32 21.48
C THR A 261 -37.20 -22.07 20.07
N ARG A 262 -36.05 -22.62 19.73
CA ARG A 262 -35.34 -22.32 18.49
C ARG A 262 -34.89 -23.59 17.77
N ASN A 263 -34.89 -23.53 16.44
CA ASN A 263 -34.34 -24.59 15.62
C ASN A 263 -32.81 -24.64 15.75
N SER A 264 -32.29 -25.65 16.42
CA SER A 264 -30.83 -25.83 16.64
C SER A 264 -30.04 -25.89 15.35
N GLY A 265 -30.55 -26.58 14.32
CA GLY A 265 -29.89 -26.68 13.02
C GLY A 265 -29.75 -25.33 12.31
N GLY A 266 -30.80 -24.51 12.37
CA GLY A 266 -30.79 -23.15 11.81
C GLY A 266 -29.79 -22.23 12.53
N VAL A 267 -29.81 -22.26 13.86
CA VAL A 267 -28.86 -21.48 14.68
C VAL A 267 -27.42 -21.88 14.38
N MET A 268 -27.10 -23.18 14.38
CA MET A 268 -25.76 -23.64 14.12
C MET A 268 -25.29 -23.36 12.69
N ARG A 269 -26.21 -23.35 11.71
CA ARG A 269 -25.89 -22.88 10.35
C ARG A 269 -25.46 -21.42 10.35
N THR A 270 -26.23 -20.56 11.02
CA THR A 270 -25.90 -19.14 11.14
C THR A 270 -24.55 -18.91 11.85
N MET A 271 -24.25 -19.69 12.89
CA MET A 271 -22.95 -19.61 13.57
C MET A 271 -21.79 -19.95 12.62
N ARG A 272 -21.95 -21.00 11.77
CA ARG A 272 -20.96 -21.32 10.73
C ARG A 272 -20.82 -20.19 9.70
N GLU A 273 -21.91 -19.60 9.24
CA GLU A 273 -21.89 -18.48 8.31
C GLU A 273 -21.16 -17.27 8.89
N ILE A 274 -21.31 -16.99 10.18
CA ILE A 274 -20.59 -15.92 10.88
C ILE A 274 -19.08 -16.22 10.86
N ALA A 275 -18.67 -17.43 11.24
CA ALA A 275 -17.27 -17.83 11.26
C ALA A 275 -16.63 -17.82 9.86
N HIS A 276 -17.39 -18.14 8.81
CA HIS A 276 -16.88 -18.08 7.44
C HIS A 276 -16.68 -16.63 6.95
N ARG A 277 -17.46 -15.68 7.46
CA ARG A 277 -17.25 -14.24 7.14
C ARG A 277 -16.11 -13.60 7.93
N ALA A 278 -15.82 -14.13 9.13
CA ALA A 278 -14.71 -13.71 9.97
C ALA A 278 -13.79 -14.92 10.16
N PRO A 279 -12.86 -15.17 9.21
CA PRO A 279 -12.01 -16.35 9.26
C PRO A 279 -11.19 -16.34 10.54
N LEU A 280 -11.49 -17.30 11.42
CA LEU A 280 -10.85 -17.42 12.73
C LEU A 280 -9.45 -18.01 12.60
N ASP A 281 -8.51 -17.51 13.35
CA ASP A 281 -7.24 -18.19 13.57
C ASP A 281 -7.36 -19.31 14.63
N ALA A 282 -6.37 -20.21 14.67
CA ALA A 282 -6.37 -21.35 15.60
C ALA A 282 -6.44 -20.91 17.08
N ARG A 283 -5.89 -19.75 17.43
CA ARG A 283 -5.93 -19.19 18.78
C ARG A 283 -7.33 -18.68 19.13
N GLU A 284 -7.96 -17.97 18.19
CA GLU A 284 -9.32 -17.45 18.34
C GLU A 284 -10.33 -18.58 18.44
N ALA A 285 -10.20 -19.61 17.60
CA ALA A 285 -11.02 -20.81 17.68
C ALA A 285 -10.87 -21.52 19.04
N LYS A 286 -9.64 -21.66 19.56
CA LYS A 286 -9.38 -22.22 20.89
C LYS A 286 -9.98 -21.38 22.01
N LEU A 287 -9.92 -20.06 21.93
CA LEU A 287 -10.51 -19.17 22.92
C LEU A 287 -12.04 -19.33 22.96
N LEU A 288 -12.70 -19.24 21.81
CA LEU A 288 -14.16 -19.41 21.72
C LEU A 288 -14.59 -20.79 22.19
N ARG A 289 -13.81 -21.82 21.88
CA ARG A 289 -14.02 -23.17 22.33
C ARG A 289 -13.92 -23.31 23.85
N ALA A 290 -12.90 -22.69 24.47
CA ALA A 290 -12.75 -22.67 25.92
C ALA A 290 -13.96 -22.00 26.61
N MET A 291 -14.44 -20.89 26.04
CA MET A 291 -15.66 -20.22 26.55
C MET A 291 -16.87 -21.16 26.48
N ALA A 292 -17.09 -21.84 25.36
CA ALA A 292 -18.21 -22.78 25.20
C ALA A 292 -18.11 -23.95 26.21
N ILE A 293 -16.92 -24.48 26.45
CA ILE A 293 -16.69 -25.55 27.46
C ILE A 293 -17.05 -25.05 28.86
N GLU A 294 -16.66 -23.84 29.25
CA GLU A 294 -17.00 -23.30 30.58
C GLU A 294 -18.51 -23.05 30.73
N VAL A 295 -19.19 -22.61 29.70
CA VAL A 295 -20.65 -22.47 29.69
C VAL A 295 -21.33 -23.83 29.90
N THR A 296 -20.85 -24.86 29.21
CA THR A 296 -21.35 -26.22 29.40
C THR A 296 -21.19 -26.71 30.85
N LYS A 297 -19.99 -26.58 31.41
CA LYS A 297 -19.70 -26.93 32.82
C LYS A 297 -20.55 -26.13 33.81
N TYR A 298 -20.80 -24.86 33.54
CA TYR A 298 -21.66 -24.05 34.39
C TYR A 298 -23.12 -24.53 34.36
N GLY A 299 -23.67 -24.82 33.19
CA GLY A 299 -25.00 -25.40 33.03
C GLY A 299 -25.17 -26.74 33.76
N GLU A 300 -24.16 -27.61 33.63
CA GLU A 300 -24.15 -28.93 34.35
C GLU A 300 -24.09 -28.77 35.87
N ARG A 301 -23.36 -27.77 36.39
CA ARG A 301 -23.31 -27.47 37.84
C ARG A 301 -24.66 -26.98 38.34
N LEU A 302 -25.34 -26.10 37.62
CA LEU A 302 -26.69 -25.60 37.95
C LEU A 302 -27.69 -26.76 37.99
N ALA A 303 -27.67 -27.62 36.98
CA ALA A 303 -28.56 -28.79 36.92
C ALA A 303 -28.36 -29.72 38.12
N ARG A 304 -27.11 -29.92 38.58
CA ARG A 304 -26.82 -30.76 39.77
C ARG A 304 -27.18 -30.09 41.09
N SER A 305 -27.17 -28.77 41.19
CA SER A 305 -27.51 -28.06 42.41
C SER A 305 -29.00 -27.92 42.66
N GLY A 306 -29.86 -28.37 41.75
CA GLY A 306 -31.32 -28.26 41.87
C GLY A 306 -31.86 -26.85 41.81
N LEU A 307 -31.01 -25.86 41.54
CA LEU A 307 -31.40 -24.48 41.36
C LEU A 307 -32.02 -24.32 39.95
N HIS A 308 -33.35 -24.49 39.86
CA HIS A 308 -34.09 -23.93 38.75
C HIS A 308 -33.98 -22.42 38.87
N VAL A 309 -33.41 -21.78 37.88
CA VAL A 309 -33.52 -20.32 37.70
C VAL A 309 -34.96 -20.04 37.35
N ASP A 310 -35.76 -19.67 38.37
CA ASP A 310 -37.09 -19.13 38.15
C ASP A 310 -36.98 -17.92 37.23
N ARG A 311 -37.76 -17.93 36.18
CA ARG A 311 -37.85 -16.89 35.15
C ARG A 311 -38.79 -15.78 35.58
#